data_23454b0516dd3ba27f0a4fb0bb587b2c
#
_entry.id   23454b0516dd3ba27f0a4fb0bb587b2c
#
_cell.length_a   1.000
_cell.length_b   1.000
_cell.length_c   1.000
_cell.angle_alpha   90.00
_cell.angle_beta   90.00
_cell.angle_gamma   90.00
#
_symmetry.space_group_name_H-M   'P 1'
#
loop_
_entity.id
_entity.type
_entity.pdbx_description
1 polymer ?
#
loop_
_entity_poly.entity_id
_entity_poly.type
_entity_poly.pdbx_seq_one_letter_code
_entity_poly.pdbx_strand_id
1 'polypeptide(L)'
;MGITQTTIKGKTMRKGTRRVTAAIFALGLVAAACGGDDSTSSEETAAPTETEAPATSDAPAGGDEVAAAQAIVDENTVVPTDISVTVAPSAAVPTGIKVAWLACELPSCTEVGEDWPAIAEALGWELKVINVESATPGAGVQEAIDWGANYISISGSPVAAFQEQYDAATAAGIKFAFAYNGESPAEGILTSISGNAAVYDAGAKIANYIIADSGAAANVLMVNIQMFPVLVAEEEGMRDTFAAGCAACTFNVLPVTIPDIGVNVPGLVASYLQENPETNYISYAFSALPIGVTAALESAGLLGQVTQVGVDFDKTGLTEIVDGTHKAWTSNPKAYSAWLMAHAMILDAVGDEYTEREAGEVLPNFILTDAALAQEIIDSSELSNWKGPEGYGDKFLALWGIA
;
A
#
# COMPACT_ATOMS: atom_id res chain seq x y z
N MET A 1 29.46 -44.13 -32.98
CA MET A 1 30.51 -43.64 -33.92
C MET A 1 30.10 -42.25 -34.38
N GLY A 2 31.00 -41.27 -34.16
CA GLY A 2 30.89 -39.95 -34.74
C GLY A 2 30.50 -38.81 -33.77
N ILE A 3 31.44 -38.42 -32.89
CA ILE A 3 31.35 -37.19 -32.09
C ILE A 3 31.98 -36.08 -32.91
N THR A 4 31.21 -35.03 -33.24
CA THR A 4 31.78 -33.84 -33.90
C THR A 4 31.80 -32.70 -32.87
N GLN A 5 33.00 -32.34 -32.42
CA GLN A 5 33.26 -31.14 -31.60
C GLN A 5 33.28 -29.91 -32.48
N THR A 6 32.50 -28.90 -32.17
CA THR A 6 32.58 -27.57 -32.80
C THR A 6 33.25 -26.61 -31.82
N THR A 7 34.44 -26.17 -32.22
CA THR A 7 35.30 -25.22 -31.51
C THR A 7 34.80 -23.79 -31.73
N ILE A 8 34.45 -23.06 -30.66
CA ILE A 8 34.10 -21.63 -30.73
C ILE A 8 35.35 -20.81 -30.39
N LYS A 9 35.81 -20.00 -31.38
CA LYS A 9 36.94 -19.07 -31.28
C LYS A 9 36.56 -17.88 -30.39
N GLY A 10 37.36 -17.66 -29.35
CA GLY A 10 37.29 -16.46 -28.49
C GLY A 10 37.69 -15.18 -29.25
N LYS A 11 36.90 -14.13 -29.04
CA LYS A 11 37.15 -12.78 -29.53
C LYS A 11 37.56 -11.90 -28.33
N THR A 12 38.83 -11.57 -28.26
CA THR A 12 39.43 -10.67 -27.25
C THR A 12 38.97 -9.23 -27.46
N MET A 13 38.32 -8.64 -26.45
CA MET A 13 38.00 -7.20 -26.41
C MET A 13 39.11 -6.44 -25.66
N ARG A 14 39.67 -5.45 -26.34
CA ARG A 14 40.72 -4.52 -25.86
C ARG A 14 40.13 -3.60 -24.77
N LYS A 15 40.81 -3.53 -23.63
CA LYS A 15 40.63 -2.52 -22.58
C LYS A 15 41.13 -1.16 -23.08
N GLY A 16 40.22 -0.19 -23.20
CA GLY A 16 40.55 1.21 -23.40
C GLY A 16 40.54 1.95 -22.06
N THR A 17 41.72 2.35 -21.63
CA THR A 17 41.97 3.16 -20.42
C THR A 17 41.69 4.63 -20.76
N ARG A 18 40.65 5.23 -20.18
CA ARG A 18 40.50 6.70 -20.21
C ARG A 18 40.94 7.26 -18.86
N ARG A 19 42.00 8.03 -18.91
CA ARG A 19 42.50 8.88 -17.82
C ARG A 19 41.58 10.08 -17.70
N VAL A 20 41.04 10.34 -16.49
CA VAL A 20 40.35 11.58 -16.15
C VAL A 20 41.30 12.37 -15.24
N THR A 21 41.63 13.57 -15.70
CA THR A 21 42.51 14.54 -15.05
C THR A 21 41.78 15.24 -13.93
N ALA A 22 42.32 15.20 -12.72
CA ALA A 22 41.87 15.99 -11.57
C ALA A 22 42.30 17.44 -11.74
N ALA A 23 41.38 18.38 -11.59
CA ALA A 23 41.68 19.80 -11.44
C ALA A 23 41.38 20.20 -9.99
N ILE A 24 42.47 20.54 -9.30
CA ILE A 24 42.44 21.12 -7.95
C ILE A 24 42.29 22.62 -8.11
N PHE A 25 41.30 23.22 -7.43
CA PHE A 25 41.25 24.65 -7.17
C PHE A 25 41.32 24.89 -5.67
N ALA A 26 42.41 25.48 -5.25
CA ALA A 26 42.65 26.03 -3.92
C ALA A 26 42.59 27.56 -3.95
N LEU A 27 42.48 28.17 -2.80
CA LEU A 27 42.58 29.56 -2.40
C LEU A 27 41.25 30.35 -2.41
N GLY A 28 40.97 31.19 -1.40
CA GLY A 28 41.82 31.82 -0.43
C GLY A 28 41.08 32.43 0.74
N LEU A 29 41.79 32.39 1.84
CA LEU A 29 41.52 33.16 3.05
C LEU A 29 41.73 34.65 2.83
N VAL A 30 40.83 35.54 3.37
CA VAL A 30 41.19 36.90 3.73
C VAL A 30 40.65 37.16 5.14
N ALA A 31 41.62 37.32 6.03
CA ALA A 31 41.45 37.92 7.35
C ALA A 31 41.71 39.42 7.25
N ALA A 32 40.90 40.25 7.84
CA ALA A 32 41.27 41.62 8.16
C ALA A 32 40.77 41.95 9.57
N ALA A 33 41.71 42.23 10.43
CA ALA A 33 41.55 42.71 11.80
C ALA A 33 41.85 44.21 11.88
N CYS A 34 41.59 44.78 13.07
CA CYS A 34 41.97 46.08 13.60
C CYS A 34 40.97 47.23 13.29
N GLY A 35 40.60 48.09 14.23
CA GLY A 35 41.02 48.30 15.61
C GLY A 35 40.53 49.73 16.03
N GLY A 36 40.23 49.88 17.32
CA GLY A 36 40.50 51.01 18.17
C GLY A 36 39.75 52.33 17.85
N ASP A 37 39.25 53.12 18.69
CA ASP A 37 39.56 53.62 20.01
C ASP A 37 38.53 54.64 20.46
N ASP A 38 38.24 54.65 21.75
CA ASP A 38 37.95 55.73 22.70
C ASP A 38 37.11 57.01 22.28
N SER A 39 36.08 57.29 23.07
CA SER A 39 36.04 58.32 24.09
C SER A 39 34.62 58.60 24.65
N THR A 40 34.51 58.43 25.92
CA THR A 40 33.80 59.16 26.98
C THR A 40 32.73 60.20 26.63
N SER A 41 31.53 60.15 27.27
CA SER A 41 31.04 61.12 28.24
C SER A 41 29.56 60.92 28.59
N SER A 42 29.27 60.71 29.89
CA SER A 42 28.31 61.29 30.83
C SER A 42 26.79 61.27 30.55
N GLU A 43 26.14 60.50 31.49
CA GLU A 43 24.94 60.82 32.25
C GLU A 43 23.69 61.45 31.60
N GLU A 44 22.58 60.70 31.66
CA GLU A 44 21.42 61.17 32.42
C GLU A 44 20.41 60.05 32.68
N THR A 45 19.97 59.94 33.93
CA THR A 45 19.11 58.95 34.54
C THR A 45 17.65 59.15 34.12
N ALA A 46 16.98 58.17 33.54
CA ALA A 46 15.52 58.08 33.54
C ALA A 46 15.08 56.65 33.89
N ALA A 47 14.14 56.52 34.81
CA ALA A 47 13.61 55.30 35.37
C ALA A 47 12.91 54.38 34.34
N PRO A 48 12.88 53.03 34.55
CA PRO A 48 12.31 52.09 33.62
C PRO A 48 10.77 52.09 33.71
N THR A 49 10.13 52.29 32.61
CA THR A 49 8.74 51.86 32.40
C THR A 49 8.74 50.36 32.11
N GLU A 50 8.12 49.60 32.98
CA GLU A 50 7.83 48.20 32.75
C GLU A 50 6.93 48.06 31.49
N THR A 51 7.51 47.61 30.41
CA THR A 51 6.76 47.08 29.27
C THR A 51 6.62 45.58 29.52
N GLU A 52 5.39 45.16 29.82
CA GLU A 52 5.02 43.74 29.77
C GLU A 52 5.43 43.19 28.40
N ALA A 53 6.34 42.23 28.41
CA ALA A 53 6.63 41.38 27.25
C ALA A 53 5.38 40.56 26.96
N PRO A 54 4.95 40.40 25.68
CA PRO A 54 3.92 39.47 25.34
C PRO A 54 4.45 38.06 25.69
N ALA A 55 3.66 37.32 26.49
CA ALA A 55 3.89 35.92 26.71
C ALA A 55 3.85 35.20 25.36
N THR A 56 4.99 34.87 24.82
CA THR A 56 5.10 33.87 23.79
C THR A 56 4.72 32.54 24.43
N SER A 57 3.51 32.10 24.18
CA SER A 57 3.13 30.71 24.36
C SER A 57 4.01 29.91 23.39
N ASP A 58 5.12 29.36 23.87
CA ASP A 58 5.82 28.26 23.22
C ASP A 58 4.90 27.03 23.32
N ALA A 59 3.95 26.92 22.38
CA ALA A 59 3.40 25.63 22.03
C ALA A 59 4.58 24.80 21.48
N PRO A 60 4.77 23.55 21.92
CA PRO A 60 5.82 22.72 21.35
C PRO A 60 5.67 22.68 19.85
N ALA A 61 6.75 22.93 19.10
CA ALA A 61 6.80 22.79 17.66
C ALA A 61 6.31 21.37 17.33
N GLY A 62 5.22 21.25 16.55
CA GLY A 62 4.57 19.97 16.23
C GLY A 62 3.16 19.76 16.82
N GLY A 63 2.70 20.61 17.73
CA GLY A 63 1.38 20.43 18.36
C GLY A 63 0.20 20.47 17.39
N ASP A 64 0.25 21.36 16.39
CA ASP A 64 -0.80 21.44 15.36
C ASP A 64 -0.72 20.26 14.37
N GLU A 65 0.49 19.79 14.02
CA GLU A 65 0.74 18.64 13.17
C GLU A 65 0.21 17.36 13.82
N VAL A 66 0.52 17.15 15.10
CA VAL A 66 0.03 16.00 15.90
C VAL A 66 -1.50 16.02 16.00
N ALA A 67 -2.10 17.19 16.29
CA ALA A 67 -3.56 17.31 16.42
C ALA A 67 -4.28 17.04 15.08
N ALA A 68 -3.74 17.50 13.97
CA ALA A 68 -4.29 17.26 12.65
C ALA A 68 -4.19 15.75 12.28
N ALA A 69 -3.05 15.12 12.54
CA ALA A 69 -2.84 13.71 12.29
C ALA A 69 -3.75 12.85 13.19
N GLN A 70 -3.89 13.20 14.48
CA GLN A 70 -4.77 12.49 15.42
C GLN A 70 -6.23 12.54 14.99
N ALA A 71 -6.71 13.67 14.47
CA ALA A 71 -8.08 13.79 13.96
C ALA A 71 -8.34 12.80 12.81
N ILE A 72 -7.36 12.63 11.90
CA ILE A 72 -7.45 11.64 10.80
C ILE A 72 -7.45 10.21 11.37
N VAL A 73 -6.62 9.93 12.36
CA VAL A 73 -6.58 8.61 13.02
C VAL A 73 -7.92 8.30 13.69
N ASP A 74 -8.48 9.23 14.47
CA ASP A 74 -9.75 9.07 15.18
C ASP A 74 -10.91 8.77 14.20
N GLU A 75 -10.94 9.45 13.05
CA GLU A 75 -11.93 9.19 12.01
C GLU A 75 -11.78 7.79 11.39
N ASN A 76 -10.56 7.32 11.26
CA ASN A 76 -10.24 6.08 10.57
C ASN A 76 -10.05 4.84 11.48
N THR A 77 -10.27 4.95 12.79
CA THR A 77 -10.30 3.80 13.71
C THR A 77 -11.69 3.19 13.84
N VAL A 78 -12.71 3.80 13.26
CA VAL A 78 -14.10 3.29 13.30
C VAL A 78 -14.24 2.14 12.31
N VAL A 79 -14.64 0.97 12.82
CA VAL A 79 -14.89 -0.21 11.97
C VAL A 79 -16.13 0.04 11.08
N PRO A 80 -15.99 -0.06 9.74
CA PRO A 80 -17.14 0.09 8.83
C PRO A 80 -18.21 -0.97 9.07
N THR A 81 -19.47 -0.55 9.06
CA THR A 81 -20.64 -1.43 9.34
C THR A 81 -21.54 -1.64 8.13
N ASP A 82 -21.29 -0.96 7.00
CA ASP A 82 -22.11 -1.07 5.80
C ASP A 82 -21.27 -1.17 4.53
N ILE A 83 -21.90 -1.60 3.43
CA ILE A 83 -21.24 -1.66 2.12
C ILE A 83 -21.01 -0.26 1.56
N SER A 84 -19.96 -0.11 0.74
CA SER A 84 -19.52 1.20 0.23
C SER A 84 -20.34 1.73 -0.95
N VAL A 85 -21.21 0.91 -1.56
CA VAL A 85 -22.05 1.28 -2.72
C VAL A 85 -23.52 1.21 -2.36
N THR A 86 -24.34 2.10 -2.96
CA THR A 86 -25.77 2.26 -2.65
C THR A 86 -26.67 2.24 -3.89
N VAL A 87 -26.12 2.37 -5.09
CA VAL A 87 -26.88 2.41 -6.34
C VAL A 87 -27.25 1.01 -6.80
N ALA A 88 -28.54 0.69 -6.73
CA ALA A 88 -29.06 -0.57 -7.24
C ALA A 88 -29.09 -0.57 -8.79
N PRO A 89 -28.93 -1.74 -9.45
CA PRO A 89 -29.10 -1.86 -10.90
C PRO A 89 -30.53 -1.49 -11.31
N SER A 90 -30.68 -0.80 -12.44
CA SER A 90 -31.97 -0.34 -12.95
C SER A 90 -32.87 -1.46 -13.50
N ALA A 91 -32.31 -2.63 -13.74
CA ALA A 91 -33.01 -3.81 -14.26
C ALA A 91 -32.54 -5.09 -13.54
N ALA A 92 -33.31 -6.17 -13.74
CA ALA A 92 -32.97 -7.48 -13.18
C ALA A 92 -31.59 -7.94 -13.70
N VAL A 93 -30.77 -8.47 -12.79
CA VAL A 93 -29.42 -8.97 -13.11
C VAL A 93 -29.53 -10.14 -14.09
N PRO A 94 -28.84 -10.08 -15.24
CA PRO A 94 -28.84 -11.16 -16.23
C PRO A 94 -28.16 -12.42 -15.67
N THR A 95 -28.73 -13.59 -15.98
CA THR A 95 -28.12 -14.90 -15.70
C THR A 95 -27.27 -15.39 -16.86
N GLY A 96 -26.43 -16.42 -16.65
CA GLY A 96 -25.63 -17.05 -17.70
C GLY A 96 -24.43 -16.24 -18.19
N ILE A 97 -24.07 -15.19 -17.47
CA ILE A 97 -22.83 -14.44 -17.70
C ILE A 97 -21.64 -15.32 -17.34
N LYS A 98 -20.59 -15.28 -18.15
CA LYS A 98 -19.34 -16.01 -17.95
C LYS A 98 -18.27 -15.10 -17.40
N VAL A 99 -17.81 -15.38 -16.19
CA VAL A 99 -16.72 -14.65 -15.52
C VAL A 99 -15.50 -15.55 -15.39
N ALA A 100 -14.36 -15.12 -15.92
CA ALA A 100 -13.08 -15.77 -15.66
C ALA A 100 -12.36 -15.03 -14.52
N TRP A 101 -12.07 -15.74 -13.42
CA TRP A 101 -11.21 -15.25 -12.35
C TRP A 101 -9.79 -15.77 -12.55
N LEU A 102 -8.82 -14.87 -12.79
CA LEU A 102 -7.41 -15.19 -12.92
C LEU A 102 -6.74 -15.04 -11.55
N ALA A 103 -6.48 -16.17 -10.90
CA ALA A 103 -5.87 -16.24 -9.57
C ALA A 103 -4.36 -16.34 -9.71
N CYS A 104 -3.62 -15.36 -9.16
CA CYS A 104 -2.16 -15.42 -9.13
C CYS A 104 -1.64 -16.35 -8.04
N GLU A 105 -0.33 -16.59 -8.03
CA GLU A 105 0.37 -17.50 -7.12
C GLU A 105 0.44 -17.02 -5.66
N LEU A 106 0.11 -15.76 -5.38
CA LEU A 106 0.18 -15.19 -4.03
C LEU A 106 -1.09 -15.50 -3.23
N PRO A 107 -0.99 -15.76 -1.91
CA PRO A 107 -2.15 -15.96 -1.05
C PRO A 107 -3.17 -14.82 -1.12
N SER A 108 -2.71 -13.58 -1.23
CA SER A 108 -3.57 -12.41 -1.38
C SER A 108 -4.49 -12.47 -2.60
N CYS A 109 -4.02 -13.03 -3.73
CA CYS A 109 -4.88 -13.23 -4.91
C CYS A 109 -5.98 -14.28 -4.64
N THR A 110 -5.66 -15.34 -3.89
CA THR A 110 -6.67 -16.34 -3.50
C THR A 110 -7.77 -15.69 -2.66
N GLU A 111 -7.39 -14.84 -1.70
CA GLU A 111 -8.34 -14.10 -0.86
C GLU A 111 -9.25 -13.16 -1.68
N VAL A 112 -8.71 -12.42 -2.66
CA VAL A 112 -9.50 -11.55 -3.56
C VAL A 112 -10.59 -12.33 -4.30
N GLY A 113 -10.31 -13.58 -4.66
CA GLY A 113 -11.24 -14.43 -5.40
C GLY A 113 -12.12 -15.34 -4.55
N GLU A 114 -11.98 -15.32 -3.22
CA GLU A 114 -12.62 -16.29 -2.32
C GLU A 114 -14.14 -16.35 -2.48
N ASP A 115 -14.78 -15.19 -2.63
CA ASP A 115 -16.24 -15.09 -2.69
C ASP A 115 -16.83 -15.29 -4.11
N TRP A 116 -15.99 -15.38 -5.15
CA TRP A 116 -16.49 -15.57 -6.52
C TRP A 116 -17.42 -16.79 -6.68
N PRO A 117 -17.17 -17.97 -6.04
CA PRO A 117 -18.10 -19.09 -6.16
C PRO A 117 -19.48 -18.78 -5.61
N ALA A 118 -19.58 -18.14 -4.45
CA ALA A 118 -20.86 -17.76 -3.84
C ALA A 118 -21.60 -16.69 -4.66
N ILE A 119 -20.89 -15.71 -5.20
CA ILE A 119 -21.41 -14.67 -6.08
C ILE A 119 -21.97 -15.31 -7.36
N ALA A 120 -21.20 -16.17 -8.01
CA ALA A 120 -21.61 -16.80 -9.26
C ALA A 120 -22.84 -17.70 -9.06
N GLU A 121 -22.90 -18.45 -7.97
CA GLU A 121 -24.06 -19.26 -7.62
C GLU A 121 -25.31 -18.41 -7.42
N ALA A 122 -25.23 -17.35 -6.63
CA ALA A 122 -26.33 -16.44 -6.34
C ALA A 122 -26.86 -15.73 -7.58
N LEU A 123 -25.98 -15.36 -8.52
CA LEU A 123 -26.31 -14.66 -9.77
C LEU A 123 -26.70 -15.60 -10.92
N GLY A 124 -26.51 -16.91 -10.77
CA GLY A 124 -26.67 -17.86 -11.86
C GLY A 124 -25.65 -17.62 -13.00
N TRP A 125 -24.44 -17.22 -12.65
CA TRP A 125 -23.32 -16.98 -13.56
C TRP A 125 -22.42 -18.22 -13.67
N GLU A 126 -21.69 -18.34 -14.79
CA GLU A 126 -20.67 -19.35 -14.97
C GLU A 126 -19.32 -18.79 -14.55
N LEU A 127 -18.68 -19.42 -13.56
CA LEU A 127 -17.35 -19.04 -13.08
C LEU A 127 -16.30 -20.03 -13.60
N LYS A 128 -15.20 -19.50 -14.12
CA LYS A 128 -13.98 -20.25 -14.44
C LYS A 128 -12.80 -19.66 -13.68
N VAL A 129 -12.20 -20.43 -12.78
CA VAL A 129 -10.96 -20.05 -12.09
C VAL A 129 -9.77 -20.52 -12.90
N ILE A 130 -8.85 -19.62 -13.24
CA ILE A 130 -7.64 -19.89 -14.02
C ILE A 130 -6.44 -19.47 -13.18
N ASN A 131 -5.56 -20.41 -12.83
CA ASN A 131 -4.34 -20.07 -12.12
C ASN A 131 -3.29 -19.50 -13.08
N VAL A 132 -2.71 -18.38 -12.71
CA VAL A 132 -1.71 -17.66 -13.51
C VAL A 132 -0.51 -17.25 -12.65
N GLU A 133 0.61 -17.00 -13.29
CA GLU A 133 1.73 -16.29 -12.67
C GLU A 133 1.54 -14.79 -12.87
N SER A 134 1.61 -13.99 -11.80
CA SER A 134 1.33 -12.54 -11.84
C SER A 134 2.22 -11.79 -12.85
N ALA A 135 3.45 -12.26 -13.06
CA ALA A 135 4.36 -11.68 -14.04
C ALA A 135 4.03 -12.03 -15.49
N THR A 136 3.30 -13.10 -15.77
CA THR A 136 3.02 -13.62 -17.12
C THR A 136 1.59 -14.16 -17.29
N PRO A 137 0.54 -13.36 -17.01
CA PRO A 137 -0.84 -13.84 -16.99
C PRO A 137 -1.44 -14.06 -18.38
N GLY A 138 -0.75 -13.70 -19.45
CA GLY A 138 -1.28 -13.66 -20.83
C GLY A 138 -1.87 -15.00 -21.31
N ALA A 139 -1.26 -16.14 -20.94
CA ALA A 139 -1.82 -17.46 -21.31
C ALA A 139 -3.19 -17.70 -20.66
N GLY A 140 -3.37 -17.28 -19.40
CA GLY A 140 -4.66 -17.38 -18.70
C GLY A 140 -5.72 -16.44 -19.30
N VAL A 141 -5.32 -15.23 -19.68
CA VAL A 141 -6.22 -14.30 -20.40
C VAL A 141 -6.66 -14.91 -21.72
N GLN A 142 -5.73 -15.53 -22.49
CA GLN A 142 -6.09 -16.22 -23.74
C GLN A 142 -7.06 -17.38 -23.48
N GLU A 143 -6.85 -18.17 -22.43
CA GLU A 143 -7.76 -19.24 -22.04
C GLU A 143 -9.16 -18.73 -21.69
N ALA A 144 -9.27 -17.56 -21.05
CA ALA A 144 -10.54 -16.91 -20.76
C ALA A 144 -11.25 -16.44 -22.06
N ILE A 145 -10.50 -15.87 -23.01
CA ILE A 145 -11.01 -15.49 -24.34
C ILE A 145 -11.56 -16.72 -25.06
N ASP A 146 -10.78 -17.81 -25.13
CA ASP A 146 -11.15 -19.06 -25.83
C ASP A 146 -12.36 -19.74 -25.20
N TRP A 147 -12.54 -19.59 -23.88
CA TRP A 147 -13.74 -20.08 -23.17
C TRP A 147 -14.98 -19.23 -23.46
N GLY A 148 -14.81 -18.04 -24.01
CA GLY A 148 -15.89 -17.09 -24.30
C GLY A 148 -16.40 -16.36 -23.08
N ALA A 149 -15.48 -15.90 -22.21
CA ALA A 149 -15.81 -15.06 -21.07
C ALA A 149 -16.52 -13.77 -21.53
N ASN A 150 -17.47 -13.29 -20.73
CA ASN A 150 -18.02 -11.94 -20.87
C ASN A 150 -17.15 -10.95 -20.11
N TYR A 151 -16.65 -11.35 -18.95
CA TYR A 151 -15.78 -10.55 -18.09
C TYR A 151 -14.58 -11.35 -17.64
N ILE A 152 -13.45 -10.67 -17.50
CA ILE A 152 -12.24 -11.19 -16.91
C ILE A 152 -11.93 -10.39 -15.65
N SER A 153 -11.78 -11.08 -14.53
CA SER A 153 -11.34 -10.52 -13.25
C SER A 153 -9.93 -10.98 -12.97
N ILE A 154 -9.03 -10.05 -12.61
CA ILE A 154 -7.61 -10.34 -12.36
C ILE A 154 -7.09 -9.42 -11.26
N SER A 155 -6.15 -9.92 -10.46
CA SER A 155 -5.51 -9.20 -9.37
C SER A 155 -4.00 -9.05 -9.60
N GLY A 156 -3.45 -7.89 -9.23
CA GLY A 156 -2.00 -7.63 -9.11
C GLY A 156 -1.22 -7.48 -10.43
N SER A 157 -1.74 -7.97 -11.56
CA SER A 157 -1.00 -7.95 -12.83
C SER A 157 -1.33 -6.69 -13.64
N PRO A 158 -0.33 -5.87 -14.02
CA PRO A 158 -0.57 -4.71 -14.89
C PRO A 158 -0.87 -5.15 -16.32
N VAL A 159 -1.68 -4.37 -17.04
CA VAL A 159 -2.02 -4.64 -18.46
C VAL A 159 -0.77 -4.81 -19.33
N ALA A 160 0.29 -4.07 -19.05
CA ALA A 160 1.56 -4.18 -19.77
C ALA A 160 2.15 -5.61 -19.77
N ALA A 161 1.81 -6.45 -18.80
CA ALA A 161 2.27 -7.84 -18.72
C ALA A 161 1.54 -8.77 -19.71
N PHE A 162 0.39 -8.33 -20.27
CA PHE A 162 -0.44 -9.11 -21.19
C PHE A 162 -1.14 -8.24 -22.24
N GLN A 163 -0.51 -7.17 -22.70
CA GLN A 163 -1.09 -6.17 -23.59
C GLN A 163 -1.74 -6.78 -24.86
N GLU A 164 -1.09 -7.75 -25.51
CA GLU A 164 -1.62 -8.41 -26.70
C GLU A 164 -2.97 -9.09 -26.44
N GLN A 165 -3.09 -9.79 -25.32
CA GLN A 165 -4.31 -10.48 -24.91
C GLN A 165 -5.38 -9.49 -24.44
N TYR A 166 -4.99 -8.41 -23.78
CA TYR A 166 -5.89 -7.32 -23.43
C TYR A 166 -6.54 -6.70 -24.66
N ASP A 167 -5.75 -6.37 -25.69
CA ASP A 167 -6.23 -5.82 -26.94
C ASP A 167 -7.18 -6.80 -27.65
N ALA A 168 -6.83 -8.09 -27.66
CA ALA A 168 -7.67 -9.13 -28.25
C ALA A 168 -9.01 -9.33 -27.51
N ALA A 169 -8.99 -9.33 -26.18
CA ALA A 169 -10.18 -9.43 -25.33
C ALA A 169 -11.11 -8.22 -25.53
N THR A 170 -10.55 -7.01 -25.50
CA THR A 170 -11.29 -5.76 -25.70
C THR A 170 -11.92 -5.71 -27.09
N ALA A 171 -11.18 -6.11 -28.16
CA ALA A 171 -11.69 -6.21 -29.51
C ALA A 171 -12.82 -7.25 -29.65
N ALA A 172 -12.84 -8.29 -28.80
CA ALA A 172 -13.90 -9.27 -28.70
C ALA A 172 -15.10 -8.80 -27.85
N GLY A 173 -15.04 -7.60 -27.26
CA GLY A 173 -16.08 -7.05 -26.37
C GLY A 173 -16.03 -7.57 -24.95
N ILE A 174 -14.95 -8.29 -24.57
CA ILE A 174 -14.72 -8.76 -23.20
C ILE A 174 -14.19 -7.60 -22.37
N LYS A 175 -14.73 -7.40 -21.17
CA LYS A 175 -14.31 -6.33 -20.26
C LYS A 175 -13.61 -6.87 -19.02
N PHE A 176 -12.77 -6.03 -18.44
CA PHE A 176 -11.96 -6.36 -17.27
C PHE A 176 -12.46 -5.65 -16.01
N ALA A 177 -12.43 -6.35 -14.90
CA ALA A 177 -12.49 -5.77 -13.57
C ALA A 177 -11.24 -6.17 -12.80
N PHE A 178 -10.46 -5.19 -12.41
CA PHE A 178 -9.18 -5.37 -11.75
C PHE A 178 -9.29 -5.22 -10.23
N ALA A 179 -8.35 -5.86 -9.52
CA ALA A 179 -8.06 -5.57 -8.14
C ALA A 179 -6.54 -5.47 -7.93
N TYR A 180 -6.10 -4.54 -7.09
CA TYR A 180 -4.69 -4.36 -6.71
C TYR A 180 -3.75 -4.19 -7.91
N ASN A 181 -4.16 -3.45 -8.91
CA ASN A 181 -3.30 -3.04 -10.00
C ASN A 181 -3.34 -1.51 -10.19
N GLY A 182 -2.37 -0.97 -10.92
CA GLY A 182 -2.26 0.47 -11.14
C GLY A 182 -3.11 1.01 -12.28
N GLU A 183 -3.98 0.18 -12.88
CA GLU A 183 -4.78 0.59 -14.04
C GLU A 183 -5.92 1.51 -13.62
N SER A 184 -6.21 2.48 -14.48
CA SER A 184 -7.37 3.34 -14.34
C SER A 184 -8.50 2.87 -15.26
N PRO A 185 -9.77 3.16 -14.92
CA PRO A 185 -10.90 2.89 -15.80
C PRO A 185 -10.68 3.48 -17.21
N ALA A 186 -10.84 2.64 -18.22
CA ALA A 186 -10.60 2.96 -19.63
C ALA A 186 -11.47 2.08 -20.53
N GLU A 187 -11.28 2.16 -21.86
CA GLU A 187 -11.94 1.21 -22.78
C GLU A 187 -11.57 -0.23 -22.40
N GLY A 188 -12.57 -1.06 -22.16
CA GLY A 188 -12.38 -2.44 -21.72
C GLY A 188 -12.12 -2.62 -20.20
N ILE A 189 -11.91 -1.56 -19.44
CA ILE A 189 -11.71 -1.62 -17.99
C ILE A 189 -12.93 -1.02 -17.28
N LEU A 190 -13.68 -1.85 -16.55
CA LEU A 190 -14.85 -1.42 -15.80
C LEU A 190 -14.47 -0.72 -14.49
N THR A 191 -13.55 -1.33 -13.75
CA THR A 191 -13.17 -0.88 -12.42
C THR A 191 -11.78 -1.41 -12.04
N SER A 192 -11.12 -0.74 -11.09
CA SER A 192 -9.86 -1.14 -10.47
C SER A 192 -9.96 -0.99 -8.96
N ILE A 193 -10.40 -2.06 -8.28
CA ILE A 193 -10.58 -2.09 -6.83
C ILE A 193 -9.21 -2.03 -6.14
N SER A 194 -9.07 -1.22 -5.12
CA SER A 194 -7.78 -0.99 -4.43
C SER A 194 -6.66 -0.63 -5.40
N GLY A 195 -6.97 0.22 -6.36
CA GLY A 195 -6.00 0.83 -7.27
C GLY A 195 -5.13 1.88 -6.57
N ASN A 196 -4.32 2.61 -7.34
CA ASN A 196 -3.31 3.54 -6.83
C ASN A 196 -3.88 4.56 -5.82
N ALA A 197 -5.07 5.13 -6.05
CA ALA A 197 -5.65 6.13 -5.14
C ALA A 197 -6.02 5.52 -3.77
N ALA A 198 -6.59 4.32 -3.75
CA ALA A 198 -7.00 3.65 -2.51
C ALA A 198 -5.80 3.23 -1.65
N VAL A 199 -4.74 2.72 -2.27
CA VAL A 199 -3.54 2.30 -1.53
C VAL A 199 -2.67 3.51 -1.12
N TYR A 200 -2.68 4.60 -1.91
CA TYR A 200 -2.11 5.89 -1.50
C TYR A 200 -2.75 6.38 -0.20
N ASP A 201 -4.09 6.36 -0.12
CA ASP A 201 -4.84 6.72 1.08
C ASP A 201 -4.52 5.80 2.28
N ALA A 202 -4.37 4.50 2.07
CA ALA A 202 -3.98 3.56 3.12
C ALA A 202 -2.59 3.87 3.68
N GLY A 203 -1.62 4.18 2.81
CA GLY A 203 -0.29 4.65 3.22
C GLY A 203 -0.36 5.97 3.99
N ALA A 204 -1.17 6.93 3.51
CA ALA A 204 -1.37 8.21 4.19
C ALA A 204 -1.99 8.05 5.59
N LYS A 205 -2.91 7.10 5.78
CA LYS A 205 -3.51 6.80 7.10
C LYS A 205 -2.46 6.30 8.09
N ILE A 206 -1.61 5.37 7.70
CA ILE A 206 -0.52 4.87 8.56
C ILE A 206 0.52 5.95 8.83
N ALA A 207 0.84 6.83 7.86
CA ALA A 207 1.72 7.96 8.09
C ALA A 207 1.14 8.94 9.12
N ASN A 208 -0.16 9.25 9.06
CA ASN A 208 -0.83 10.06 10.08
C ASN A 208 -0.81 9.38 11.46
N TYR A 209 -1.02 8.05 11.53
CA TYR A 209 -0.86 7.32 12.79
C TYR A 209 0.56 7.50 13.35
N ILE A 210 1.60 7.34 12.54
CA ILE A 210 2.99 7.51 12.95
C ILE A 210 3.26 8.96 13.43
N ILE A 211 2.75 9.98 12.73
CA ILE A 211 2.90 11.39 13.12
C ILE A 211 2.28 11.62 14.49
N ALA A 212 1.05 11.14 14.71
CA ALA A 212 0.34 11.29 15.97
C ALA A 212 1.04 10.55 17.12
N ASP A 213 1.39 9.26 16.95
CA ASP A 213 2.00 8.41 17.96
C ASP A 213 3.43 8.86 18.33
N SER A 214 4.19 9.38 17.38
CA SER A 214 5.57 9.87 17.60
C SER A 214 5.65 11.29 18.16
N GLY A 215 4.53 12.02 18.24
CA GLY A 215 4.56 13.45 18.54
C GLY A 215 5.26 14.28 17.47
N ALA A 216 5.10 13.91 16.21
CA ALA A 216 5.73 14.50 15.02
C ALA A 216 7.28 14.45 15.03
N ALA A 217 7.85 13.34 15.54
CA ALA A 217 9.30 13.13 15.66
C ALA A 217 9.72 11.71 15.18
N ALA A 218 9.16 11.23 14.05
CA ALA A 218 9.42 9.90 13.53
C ALA A 218 10.61 9.87 12.55
N ASN A 219 11.47 8.85 12.70
CA ASN A 219 12.43 8.42 11.70
C ASN A 219 11.97 7.05 11.19
N VAL A 220 11.40 7.00 10.00
CA VAL A 220 10.64 5.87 9.48
C VAL A 220 11.44 5.10 8.46
N LEU A 221 11.46 3.76 8.60
CA LEU A 221 11.83 2.83 7.58
C LEU A 221 10.59 2.13 7.03
N MET A 222 10.27 2.28 5.75
CA MET A 222 9.27 1.47 5.06
C MET A 222 9.94 0.27 4.38
N VAL A 223 9.45 -0.94 4.63
CA VAL A 223 9.82 -2.15 3.88
C VAL A 223 8.81 -2.35 2.76
N ASN A 224 9.27 -2.34 1.50
CA ASN A 224 8.37 -2.31 0.34
C ASN A 224 8.87 -3.14 -0.85
N ILE A 225 7.95 -3.64 -1.69
CA ILE A 225 8.22 -4.34 -2.96
C ILE A 225 7.83 -3.45 -4.13
N GLN A 226 8.78 -2.67 -4.64
CA GLN A 226 8.54 -1.64 -5.66
C GLN A 226 8.25 -2.18 -7.08
N MET A 227 8.23 -3.50 -7.29
CA MET A 227 7.81 -4.07 -8.58
C MET A 227 6.30 -3.92 -8.86
N PHE A 228 5.49 -3.71 -7.82
CA PHE A 228 4.04 -3.50 -7.94
C PHE A 228 3.70 -2.02 -7.91
N PRO A 229 3.08 -1.45 -8.97
CA PRO A 229 2.75 -0.02 -9.01
C PRO A 229 1.88 0.46 -7.84
N VAL A 230 0.97 -0.38 -7.35
CA VAL A 230 0.12 -0.06 -6.19
C VAL A 230 0.94 0.13 -4.91
N LEU A 231 1.99 -0.67 -4.69
CA LEU A 231 2.85 -0.52 -3.52
C LEU A 231 3.78 0.71 -3.64
N VAL A 232 4.09 1.16 -4.86
CA VAL A 232 4.76 2.45 -5.08
C VAL A 232 3.81 3.61 -4.74
N ALA A 233 2.54 3.52 -5.13
CA ALA A 233 1.54 4.54 -4.78
C ALA A 233 1.29 4.62 -3.27
N GLU A 234 1.33 3.50 -2.54
CA GLU A 234 1.27 3.47 -1.09
C GLU A 234 2.47 4.18 -0.45
N GLU A 235 3.69 3.92 -0.94
CA GLU A 235 4.90 4.61 -0.53
C GLU A 235 4.79 6.12 -0.77
N GLU A 236 4.25 6.55 -1.92
CA GLU A 236 4.01 7.96 -2.24
C GLU A 236 3.03 8.58 -1.25
N GLY A 237 1.94 7.89 -0.89
CA GLY A 237 0.98 8.35 0.11
C GLY A 237 1.61 8.61 1.47
N MET A 238 2.47 7.70 1.93
CA MET A 238 3.24 7.92 3.17
C MET A 238 4.20 9.10 3.04
N ARG A 239 4.98 9.15 1.96
CA ARG A 239 6.00 10.18 1.71
C ARG A 239 5.39 11.57 1.70
N ASP A 240 4.31 11.75 0.95
CA ASP A 240 3.63 13.04 0.81
C ASP A 240 3.00 13.49 2.12
N THR A 241 2.42 12.54 2.88
CA THR A 241 1.85 12.83 4.21
C THR A 241 2.92 13.30 5.19
N PHE A 242 4.09 12.63 5.26
CA PHE A 242 5.20 13.10 6.09
C PHE A 242 5.71 14.47 5.63
N ALA A 243 5.87 14.68 4.32
CA ALA A 243 6.35 15.94 3.78
C ALA A 243 5.40 17.11 4.09
N ALA A 244 4.08 16.88 4.11
CA ALA A 244 3.06 17.88 4.36
C ALA A 244 2.78 18.12 5.85
N GLY A 245 2.83 17.06 6.68
CA GLY A 245 2.32 17.04 8.06
C GLY A 245 3.38 16.80 9.14
N CYS A 246 4.67 16.64 8.80
CA CYS A 246 5.71 16.40 9.80
C CYS A 246 7.08 16.92 9.36
N ALA A 247 7.38 18.18 9.68
CA ALA A 247 8.62 18.83 9.26
C ALA A 247 9.89 18.18 9.87
N ALA A 248 9.79 17.51 11.03
CA ALA A 248 10.90 16.86 11.72
C ALA A 248 11.02 15.37 11.40
N CYS A 249 10.05 14.78 10.69
CA CYS A 249 10.09 13.36 10.34
C CYS A 249 11.05 13.08 9.18
N THR A 250 11.64 11.88 9.19
CA THR A 250 12.38 11.33 8.04
C THR A 250 11.70 10.06 7.54
N PHE A 251 11.76 9.82 6.24
CA PHE A 251 11.14 8.66 5.60
C PHE A 251 12.11 8.02 4.61
N ASN A 252 12.46 6.77 4.88
CA ASN A 252 13.35 5.97 4.07
C ASN A 252 12.67 4.67 3.65
N VAL A 253 13.10 4.08 2.53
CA VAL A 253 12.54 2.83 2.00
C VAL A 253 13.64 1.79 1.89
N LEU A 254 13.33 0.57 2.37
CA LEU A 254 14.10 -0.63 2.14
C LEU A 254 13.40 -1.46 1.05
N PRO A 255 13.86 -1.39 -0.21
CA PRO A 255 13.27 -2.19 -1.27
C PRO A 255 13.68 -3.65 -1.10
N VAL A 256 12.69 -4.54 -1.18
CA VAL A 256 12.88 -5.99 -1.12
C VAL A 256 12.14 -6.67 -2.27
N THR A 257 12.30 -7.99 -2.42
CA THR A 257 11.64 -8.78 -3.45
C THR A 257 10.79 -9.90 -2.83
N ILE A 258 9.85 -10.47 -3.59
CA ILE A 258 9.01 -11.59 -3.10
C ILE A 258 9.85 -12.73 -2.51
N PRO A 259 10.95 -13.20 -3.13
CA PRO A 259 11.78 -14.25 -2.56
C PRO A 259 12.48 -13.90 -1.24
N ASP A 260 12.55 -12.61 -0.87
CA ASP A 260 13.19 -12.18 0.37
C ASP A 260 12.26 -12.33 1.59
N ILE A 261 10.95 -12.44 1.38
CA ILE A 261 9.94 -12.54 2.45
C ILE A 261 10.24 -13.76 3.34
N GLY A 262 10.37 -13.52 4.64
CA GLY A 262 10.69 -14.54 5.64
C GLY A 262 12.09 -15.16 5.53
N VAL A 263 12.90 -14.77 4.54
CA VAL A 263 14.25 -15.29 4.30
C VAL A 263 15.31 -14.22 4.56
N ASN A 264 15.35 -13.15 3.77
CA ASN A 264 16.34 -12.10 3.86
C ASN A 264 15.81 -10.85 4.59
N VAL A 265 14.51 -10.54 4.48
CA VAL A 265 13.89 -9.35 5.09
C VAL A 265 14.23 -9.21 6.58
N PRO A 266 14.15 -10.28 7.42
CA PRO A 266 14.51 -10.16 8.83
C PRO A 266 15.93 -9.65 9.09
N GLY A 267 16.90 -10.20 8.36
CA GLY A 267 18.31 -9.78 8.47
C GLY A 267 18.57 -8.40 7.91
N LEU A 268 17.92 -8.04 6.80
CA LEU A 268 18.06 -6.72 6.16
C LEU A 268 17.52 -5.62 7.09
N VAL A 269 16.36 -5.81 7.70
CA VAL A 269 15.77 -4.85 8.65
C VAL A 269 16.67 -4.70 9.88
N ALA A 270 17.12 -5.80 10.49
CA ALA A 270 18.01 -5.73 11.65
C ALA A 270 19.34 -5.02 11.33
N SER A 271 19.92 -5.28 10.17
CA SER A 271 21.14 -4.60 9.71
C SER A 271 20.91 -3.11 9.48
N TYR A 272 19.81 -2.75 8.83
CA TYR A 272 19.46 -1.34 8.60
C TYR A 272 19.35 -0.56 9.92
N LEU A 273 18.67 -1.12 10.93
CA LEU A 273 18.53 -0.47 12.23
C LEU A 273 19.87 -0.34 12.99
N GLN A 274 20.80 -1.29 12.82
CA GLN A 274 22.13 -1.18 13.41
C GLN A 274 22.96 -0.07 12.74
N GLU A 275 22.76 0.17 11.46
CA GLU A 275 23.43 1.22 10.69
C GLU A 275 22.76 2.59 10.89
N ASN A 276 21.46 2.62 11.21
CA ASN A 276 20.63 3.81 11.37
C ASN A 276 19.92 3.80 12.73
N PRO A 277 20.64 3.95 13.85
CA PRO A 277 20.07 3.81 15.21
C PRO A 277 19.05 4.88 15.59
N GLU A 278 18.93 5.95 14.80
CA GLU A 278 17.88 6.99 14.95
C GLU A 278 16.52 6.53 14.47
N THR A 279 16.43 5.45 13.68
CA THR A 279 15.16 4.90 13.19
C THR A 279 14.32 4.41 14.36
N ASN A 280 13.12 4.96 14.52
CA ASN A 280 12.22 4.63 15.63
C ASN A 280 10.88 4.06 15.19
N TYR A 281 10.60 4.01 13.85
CA TYR A 281 9.43 3.36 13.26
C TYR A 281 9.82 2.47 12.09
N ILE A 282 9.13 1.32 11.98
CA ILE A 282 9.12 0.48 10.78
C ILE A 282 7.69 0.40 10.28
N SER A 283 7.47 0.66 9.00
CA SER A 283 6.22 0.41 8.29
C SER A 283 6.38 -0.70 7.27
N TYR A 284 5.41 -1.60 7.20
CA TYR A 284 5.37 -2.69 6.22
C TYR A 284 4.25 -2.44 5.23
N ALA A 285 4.54 -2.54 3.94
CA ALA A 285 3.55 -2.34 2.89
C ALA A 285 2.43 -3.40 2.91
N PHE A 286 2.68 -4.59 3.46
CA PHE A 286 1.66 -5.61 3.73
C PHE A 286 2.19 -6.65 4.73
N SER A 287 1.29 -7.39 5.35
CA SER A 287 1.58 -8.19 6.54
C SER A 287 2.42 -9.45 6.32
N ALA A 288 2.75 -9.85 5.09
CA ALA A 288 3.73 -10.91 4.86
C ALA A 288 5.19 -10.41 5.03
N LEU A 289 5.45 -9.11 4.92
CA LEU A 289 6.81 -8.55 5.00
C LEU A 289 7.46 -8.70 6.39
N PRO A 290 6.75 -8.55 7.53
CA PRO A 290 7.34 -8.72 8.86
C PRO A 290 7.60 -10.17 9.26
N ILE A 291 7.27 -11.17 8.44
CA ILE A 291 7.49 -12.59 8.80
C ILE A 291 8.95 -12.81 9.24
N GLY A 292 9.14 -13.17 10.51
CA GLY A 292 10.43 -13.41 11.14
C GLY A 292 11.20 -12.16 11.58
N VAL A 293 10.71 -10.94 11.29
CA VAL A 293 11.40 -9.69 11.67
C VAL A 293 11.39 -9.51 13.19
N THR A 294 10.25 -9.68 13.86
CA THR A 294 10.15 -9.57 15.33
C THR A 294 11.19 -10.45 16.03
N ALA A 295 11.34 -11.71 15.61
CA ALA A 295 12.35 -12.63 16.17
C ALA A 295 13.80 -12.20 15.86
N ALA A 296 14.05 -11.61 14.70
CA ALA A 296 15.37 -11.09 14.34
C ALA A 296 15.73 -9.86 15.16
N LEU A 297 14.76 -8.95 15.39
CA LEU A 297 14.93 -7.78 16.25
C LEU A 297 15.17 -8.17 17.72
N GLU A 298 14.44 -9.18 18.23
CA GLU A 298 14.68 -9.71 19.57
C GLU A 298 16.10 -10.27 19.70
N SER A 299 16.52 -11.09 18.73
CA SER A 299 17.86 -11.68 18.70
C SER A 299 18.99 -10.64 18.62
N ALA A 300 18.74 -9.51 17.96
CA ALA A 300 19.67 -8.40 17.83
C ALA A 300 19.61 -7.42 19.03
N GLY A 301 18.66 -7.59 19.97
CA GLY A 301 18.44 -6.67 21.09
C GLY A 301 17.83 -5.33 20.66
N LEU A 302 17.13 -5.30 19.52
CA LEU A 302 16.49 -4.11 18.92
C LEU A 302 14.98 -4.08 19.16
N LEU A 303 14.36 -5.18 19.56
CA LEU A 303 12.93 -5.24 19.86
C LEU A 303 12.60 -4.26 21.02
N GLY A 304 11.57 -3.43 20.82
CA GLY A 304 11.19 -2.37 21.74
C GLY A 304 11.97 -1.06 21.60
N GLN A 305 12.98 -0.99 20.71
CA GLN A 305 13.63 0.27 20.32
C GLN A 305 12.91 0.94 19.14
N VAL A 306 12.12 0.18 18.40
CA VAL A 306 11.34 0.66 17.25
C VAL A 306 9.88 0.28 17.40
N THR A 307 8.99 1.16 16.96
CA THR A 307 7.56 0.89 16.82
C THR A 307 7.30 0.30 15.44
N GLN A 308 6.57 -0.80 15.36
CA GLN A 308 6.22 -1.46 14.11
C GLN A 308 4.75 -1.23 13.77
N VAL A 309 4.48 -0.88 12.51
CA VAL A 309 3.14 -0.65 11.95
C VAL A 309 3.07 -1.19 10.52
N GLY A 310 1.89 -1.22 9.91
CA GLY A 310 1.80 -1.63 8.52
C GLY A 310 0.45 -1.36 7.87
N VAL A 311 0.41 -1.66 6.59
CA VAL A 311 -0.78 -1.58 5.74
C VAL A 311 -1.23 -3.01 5.41
N ASP A 312 -2.53 -3.23 5.22
CA ASP A 312 -3.07 -4.50 4.77
C ASP A 312 -2.74 -5.68 5.70
N PHE A 313 -3.38 -5.72 6.88
CA PHE A 313 -3.17 -6.83 7.81
C PHE A 313 -3.77 -8.16 7.31
N ASP A 314 -3.11 -9.23 7.65
CA ASP A 314 -3.59 -10.60 7.64
C ASP A 314 -3.38 -11.23 9.02
N LYS A 315 -3.39 -12.55 9.11
CA LYS A 315 -3.12 -13.27 10.37
C LYS A 315 -1.82 -12.85 11.03
N THR A 316 -0.78 -12.56 10.27
CA THR A 316 0.53 -12.14 10.82
C THR A 316 0.39 -10.81 11.53
N GLY A 317 -0.11 -9.77 10.82
CA GLY A 317 -0.31 -8.44 11.39
C GLY A 317 -1.26 -8.45 12.61
N LEU A 318 -2.36 -9.24 12.55
CA LEU A 318 -3.27 -9.40 13.67
C LEU A 318 -2.59 -10.03 14.89
N THR A 319 -1.80 -11.09 14.68
CA THR A 319 -1.07 -11.76 15.77
C THR A 319 -0.06 -10.82 16.42
N GLU A 320 0.68 -10.04 15.61
CA GLU A 320 1.66 -9.07 16.12
C GLU A 320 0.99 -7.91 16.91
N ILE A 321 -0.27 -7.53 16.58
CA ILE A 321 -1.06 -6.61 17.41
C ILE A 321 -1.44 -7.27 18.75
N VAL A 322 -1.94 -8.51 18.72
CA VAL A 322 -2.32 -9.26 19.94
C VAL A 322 -1.12 -9.45 20.86
N ASP A 323 0.05 -9.75 20.30
CA ASP A 323 1.30 -9.94 21.06
C ASP A 323 1.92 -8.61 21.51
N GLY A 324 1.41 -7.47 21.04
CA GLY A 324 1.88 -6.13 21.38
C GLY A 324 3.22 -5.74 20.77
N THR A 325 3.68 -6.46 19.76
CA THR A 325 4.92 -6.19 19.01
C THR A 325 4.73 -5.19 17.90
N HIS A 326 3.49 -5.07 17.37
CA HIS A 326 3.07 -4.02 16.45
C HIS A 326 1.99 -3.14 17.08
N LYS A 327 1.87 -1.89 16.61
CA LYS A 327 0.97 -0.89 17.18
C LYS A 327 -0.28 -0.63 16.34
N ALA A 328 -0.15 -0.65 15.02
CA ALA A 328 -1.24 -0.30 14.11
C ALA A 328 -1.12 -1.02 12.77
N TRP A 329 -2.25 -1.38 12.21
CA TRP A 329 -2.38 -1.89 10.84
C TRP A 329 -3.64 -1.37 10.20
N THR A 330 -3.63 -1.11 8.88
CA THR A 330 -4.89 -0.88 8.18
C THR A 330 -5.54 -2.20 7.78
N SER A 331 -6.88 -2.22 7.80
CA SER A 331 -7.65 -3.34 7.27
C SER A 331 -7.67 -3.34 5.74
N ASN A 332 -7.87 -4.51 5.15
CA ASN A 332 -8.03 -4.68 3.71
C ASN A 332 -8.86 -5.95 3.42
N PRO A 333 -10.19 -5.86 3.36
CA PRO A 333 -11.08 -7.01 3.18
C PRO A 333 -11.05 -7.51 1.74
N LYS A 334 -10.03 -8.31 1.39
CA LYS A 334 -9.75 -8.72 0.01
C LYS A 334 -10.91 -9.47 -0.66
N ALA A 335 -11.59 -10.36 0.06
CA ALA A 335 -12.75 -11.10 -0.46
C ALA A 335 -13.91 -10.19 -0.89
N TYR A 336 -14.08 -9.06 -0.19
CA TYR A 336 -15.05 -8.01 -0.54
C TYR A 336 -14.82 -7.42 -1.95
N SER A 337 -13.57 -7.47 -2.47
CA SER A 337 -13.26 -6.99 -3.82
C SER A 337 -14.06 -7.69 -4.90
N ALA A 338 -14.34 -9.00 -4.75
CA ALA A 338 -15.12 -9.77 -5.72
C ALA A 338 -16.55 -9.22 -5.84
N TRP A 339 -17.17 -8.78 -4.73
CA TRP A 339 -18.50 -8.19 -4.73
C TRP A 339 -18.55 -6.84 -5.43
N LEU A 340 -17.53 -5.99 -5.21
CA LEU A 340 -17.42 -4.71 -5.92
C LEU A 340 -17.17 -4.90 -7.42
N MET A 341 -16.32 -5.88 -7.78
CA MET A 341 -16.11 -6.22 -9.19
C MET A 341 -17.41 -6.77 -9.83
N ALA A 342 -18.14 -7.63 -9.14
CA ALA A 342 -19.43 -8.14 -9.58
C ALA A 342 -20.46 -7.00 -9.72
N HIS A 343 -20.49 -6.05 -8.79
CA HIS A 343 -21.36 -4.88 -8.86
C HIS A 343 -21.10 -4.05 -10.13
N ALA A 344 -19.83 -3.76 -10.44
CA ALA A 344 -19.46 -3.08 -11.67
C ALA A 344 -19.88 -3.86 -12.94
N MET A 345 -19.71 -5.19 -12.94
CA MET A 345 -20.14 -6.06 -14.03
C MET A 345 -21.66 -6.08 -14.18
N ILE A 346 -22.41 -6.08 -13.07
CA ILE A 346 -23.88 -6.03 -13.09
C ILE A 346 -24.36 -4.73 -13.72
N LEU A 347 -23.84 -3.58 -13.28
CA LEU A 347 -24.22 -2.28 -13.84
C LEU A 347 -23.93 -2.24 -15.35
N ASP A 348 -22.76 -2.70 -15.77
CA ASP A 348 -22.41 -2.78 -17.19
C ASP A 348 -23.37 -3.72 -17.97
N ALA A 349 -23.70 -4.87 -17.41
CA ALA A 349 -24.56 -5.87 -18.07
C ALA A 349 -26.00 -5.40 -18.26
N VAL A 350 -26.53 -4.52 -17.38
CA VAL A 350 -27.84 -3.89 -17.52
C VAL A 350 -27.80 -2.57 -18.29
N GLY A 351 -26.61 -2.07 -18.63
CA GLY A 351 -26.42 -0.83 -19.36
C GLY A 351 -26.44 0.43 -18.52
N ASP A 352 -26.22 0.30 -17.21
CA ASP A 352 -26.18 1.40 -16.27
C ASP A 352 -24.78 2.04 -16.24
N GLU A 353 -24.72 3.34 -15.95
CA GLU A 353 -23.48 4.04 -15.67
C GLU A 353 -23.02 3.76 -14.22
N TYR A 354 -21.73 3.47 -14.03
CA TYR A 354 -21.17 3.29 -12.68
C TYR A 354 -20.89 4.65 -12.04
N THR A 355 -21.93 5.29 -11.51
CA THR A 355 -21.88 6.64 -10.93
C THR A 355 -21.18 6.70 -9.57
N GLU A 356 -21.14 5.59 -8.83
CA GLU A 356 -20.45 5.46 -7.53
C GLU A 356 -19.05 4.85 -7.65
N ARG A 357 -18.39 4.98 -8.79
CA ARG A 357 -17.10 4.34 -9.05
C ARG A 357 -16.05 4.64 -7.97
N GLU A 358 -15.92 5.89 -7.54
CA GLU A 358 -14.93 6.28 -6.52
C GLU A 358 -15.16 5.52 -5.21
N ALA A 359 -16.41 5.41 -4.74
CA ALA A 359 -16.74 4.64 -3.54
C ALA A 359 -16.60 3.13 -3.76
N GLY A 360 -16.91 2.64 -4.97
CA GLY A 360 -16.82 1.22 -5.32
C GLY A 360 -15.43 0.73 -5.68
N GLU A 361 -14.44 1.60 -5.79
CA GLU A 361 -13.03 1.22 -6.01
C GLU A 361 -12.22 1.20 -4.70
N VAL A 362 -12.80 1.67 -3.60
CA VAL A 362 -12.18 1.70 -2.27
C VAL A 362 -12.79 0.63 -1.38
N LEU A 363 -11.97 -0.25 -0.84
CA LEU A 363 -12.42 -1.23 0.15
C LEU A 363 -12.74 -0.52 1.47
N PRO A 364 -13.75 -1.00 2.22
CA PRO A 364 -13.95 -0.57 3.61
C PRO A 364 -12.65 -0.73 4.38
N ASN A 365 -12.14 0.38 4.95
CA ASN A 365 -10.82 0.40 5.56
C ASN A 365 -10.86 1.12 6.90
N PHE A 366 -10.12 0.60 7.89
CA PHE A 366 -9.92 1.24 9.17
C PHE A 366 -8.53 0.93 9.73
N ILE A 367 -8.06 1.77 10.66
CA ILE A 367 -6.81 1.55 11.39
C ILE A 367 -7.12 0.69 12.62
N LEU A 368 -6.56 -0.51 12.67
CA LEU A 368 -6.65 -1.42 13.81
C LEU A 368 -5.49 -1.16 14.77
N THR A 369 -5.82 -0.85 16.02
CA THR A 369 -4.87 -0.68 17.14
C THR A 369 -5.27 -1.50 18.36
N ASP A 370 -6.46 -2.07 18.37
CA ASP A 370 -7.06 -2.78 19.50
C ASP A 370 -6.77 -4.28 19.43
N ALA A 371 -6.01 -4.78 20.42
CA ALA A 371 -5.65 -6.20 20.50
C ALA A 371 -6.86 -7.12 20.73
N ALA A 372 -7.92 -6.66 21.41
CA ALA A 372 -9.11 -7.46 21.64
C ALA A 372 -9.90 -7.63 20.32
N LEU A 373 -10.03 -6.55 19.54
CA LEU A 373 -10.63 -6.61 18.20
C LEU A 373 -9.78 -7.47 17.24
N ALA A 374 -8.44 -7.36 17.31
CA ALA A 374 -7.55 -8.23 16.53
C ALA A 374 -7.78 -9.72 16.85
N GLN A 375 -7.90 -10.07 18.13
CA GLN A 375 -8.19 -11.44 18.55
C GLN A 375 -9.58 -11.90 18.09
N GLU A 376 -10.59 -11.04 18.18
CA GLU A 376 -11.94 -11.34 17.70
C GLU A 376 -11.94 -11.65 16.20
N ILE A 377 -11.21 -10.87 15.39
CA ILE A 377 -11.06 -11.12 13.95
C ILE A 377 -10.36 -12.48 13.70
N ILE A 378 -9.29 -12.79 14.43
CA ILE A 378 -8.60 -14.08 14.34
C ILE A 378 -9.56 -15.24 14.62
N ASP A 379 -10.38 -15.12 15.67
CA ASP A 379 -11.29 -16.17 16.12
C ASP A 379 -12.50 -16.35 15.18
N SER A 380 -12.91 -15.28 14.49
CA SER A 380 -14.11 -15.27 13.64
C SER A 380 -13.86 -15.69 12.18
N SER A 381 -12.59 -15.74 11.71
CA SER A 381 -12.23 -15.98 10.32
C SER A 381 -11.26 -17.16 10.15
N GLU A 382 -11.60 -18.09 9.26
CA GLU A 382 -10.69 -19.19 8.88
C GLU A 382 -9.39 -18.68 8.25
N LEU A 383 -9.45 -17.56 7.50
CA LEU A 383 -8.29 -16.91 6.89
C LEU A 383 -7.61 -15.90 7.82
N SER A 384 -8.17 -15.70 9.04
CA SER A 384 -7.64 -14.73 10.00
C SER A 384 -7.44 -13.34 9.39
N ASN A 385 -8.45 -12.88 8.63
CA ASN A 385 -8.53 -11.54 8.06
C ASN A 385 -9.94 -10.99 8.25
N TRP A 386 -10.05 -9.67 8.42
CA TRP A 386 -11.35 -9.02 8.42
C TRP A 386 -11.94 -9.05 7.02
N LYS A 387 -13.10 -9.69 6.85
CA LYS A 387 -13.70 -9.91 5.53
C LYS A 387 -14.53 -8.73 5.02
N GLY A 388 -14.78 -7.73 5.85
CA GLY A 388 -15.65 -6.60 5.54
C GLY A 388 -16.77 -6.43 6.59
N PRO A 389 -17.68 -5.47 6.39
CA PRO A 389 -18.85 -5.26 7.25
C PRO A 389 -19.68 -6.54 7.41
N GLU A 390 -20.21 -6.76 8.61
CA GLU A 390 -21.01 -7.96 8.90
C GLU A 390 -22.18 -8.10 7.91
N GLY A 391 -22.31 -9.30 7.33
CA GLY A 391 -23.36 -9.63 6.36
C GLY A 391 -23.25 -8.88 5.02
N TYR A 392 -22.06 -8.42 4.66
CA TYR A 392 -21.88 -7.66 3.40
C TYR A 392 -22.41 -8.40 2.16
N GLY A 393 -22.25 -9.72 2.08
CA GLY A 393 -22.78 -10.51 0.97
C GLY A 393 -24.29 -10.38 0.84
N ASP A 394 -25.03 -10.53 1.95
CA ASP A 394 -26.49 -10.36 1.97
C ASP A 394 -26.90 -8.92 1.60
N LYS A 395 -26.12 -7.93 2.02
CA LYS A 395 -26.36 -6.52 1.68
C LYS A 395 -26.17 -6.26 0.18
N PHE A 396 -25.17 -6.87 -0.45
CA PHE A 396 -25.00 -6.80 -1.90
C PHE A 396 -26.15 -7.51 -2.63
N LEU A 397 -26.54 -8.71 -2.20
CA LEU A 397 -27.67 -9.42 -2.80
C LEU A 397 -28.97 -8.62 -2.68
N ALA A 398 -29.21 -8.01 -1.53
CA ALA A 398 -30.36 -7.12 -1.32
C ALA A 398 -30.28 -5.88 -2.24
N LEU A 399 -29.10 -5.25 -2.39
CA LEU A 399 -28.89 -4.13 -3.29
C LEU A 399 -29.19 -4.52 -4.75
N TRP A 400 -28.84 -5.74 -5.16
CA TRP A 400 -29.06 -6.27 -6.52
C TRP A 400 -30.45 -6.84 -6.72
N GLY A 401 -31.31 -6.88 -5.69
CA GLY A 401 -32.67 -7.39 -5.77
C GLY A 401 -32.78 -8.91 -5.92
N ILE A 402 -31.78 -9.66 -5.40
CA ILE A 402 -31.66 -11.13 -5.49
C ILE A 402 -32.07 -11.83 -4.18
N ALA A 403 -32.14 -11.11 -3.07
CA ALA A 403 -32.52 -11.63 -1.75
C ALA A 403 -34.02 -11.83 -1.59
#